data_d0fee0cf7ccffc3d9b7c2369d57936b4
#
_entry.id   d0fee0cf7ccffc3d9b7c2369d57936b4
#
_cell.length_a   1.000
_cell.length_b   1.000
_cell.length_c   1.000
_cell.angle_alpha   90.00
_cell.angle_beta   90.00
_cell.angle_gamma   90.00
#
_symmetry.space_group_name_H-M   'P 1'
#
loop_
_entity.id
_entity.type
_entity.pdbx_description
1 polymer ?
#
loop_
_entity_poly.entity_id
_entity_poly.type
_entity_poly.pdbx_seq_one_letter_code
_entity_poly.pdbx_strand_id
1 'polypeptide(L)'
;MRLALNAASEVAAAGEVPVGAVVVKDGVVIATGSNCPVGSHDPSAHAEMIALRKAAEKLGNYRLPDCELYVTLEPCAMCAGAMLHARLKKVIFGAYDPNTGAAGSVVNLFDNHKLNHQTAVQGGVLQNECGVLLKDFFAARRRQERQENSMGDVLRTADERFNDLPGYAFAPHYIGDLKGYQGLRLHYLDEGARVAADAAKTSYATETSGAAGTAGASSPQKTFLCLHGQPTWSYLYRKMIPVFTEAGHRVVAPDLFGFGKSDKPVDDARYTYLFHRTMLLNLIERLDLTNVVLVVQDWGGLLGLTLPMDLPQRFAGLLIMNTAFATGDLPLSQGFLDWRAFSNKNPDLAVGKLLGRSCAHLSPAEAAAYDAPYPDANYKAGVRRFPNLVPDHPDAEGAALSRRAREWFRTDWNGKTFMSVGMKDPVLGPPVMAYVRQQIRNCPPPYEVAVGGHFL
;
A
#
# COMPACT_ATOMS: atom_id res chain seq x y z
N MET A 1 -19.61 7.99 -36.50
CA MET A 1 -18.59 7.48 -35.54
C MET A 1 -18.58 8.24 -34.20
N ARG A 2 -18.56 9.57 -34.11
CA ARG A 2 -18.56 10.30 -32.81
C ARG A 2 -19.74 9.95 -31.91
N LEU A 3 -20.95 9.81 -32.49
CA LEU A 3 -22.13 9.36 -31.74
C LEU A 3 -22.01 7.92 -31.22
N ALA A 4 -21.33 7.05 -31.97
CA ALA A 4 -21.04 5.70 -31.51
C ALA A 4 -20.03 5.70 -30.34
N LEU A 5 -19.02 6.60 -30.41
CA LEU A 5 -18.06 6.79 -29.29
C LEU A 5 -18.76 7.31 -28.03
N ASN A 6 -19.71 8.25 -28.16
CA ASN A 6 -20.47 8.73 -26.99
C ASN A 6 -21.26 7.58 -26.35
N ALA A 7 -21.98 6.79 -27.15
CA ALA A 7 -22.72 5.62 -26.66
C ALA A 7 -21.81 4.55 -26.02
N ALA A 8 -20.59 4.39 -26.53
CA ALA A 8 -19.58 3.51 -25.93
C ALA A 8 -19.09 4.04 -24.56
N SER A 9 -18.85 5.36 -24.46
CA SER A 9 -18.37 5.99 -23.22
C SER A 9 -19.40 5.92 -22.09
N GLU A 10 -20.68 6.05 -22.39
CA GLU A 10 -21.77 5.97 -21.41
C GLU A 10 -21.83 4.61 -20.71
N VAL A 11 -21.60 3.51 -21.43
CA VAL A 11 -21.70 2.15 -20.85
C VAL A 11 -20.42 1.70 -20.14
N ALA A 12 -19.28 2.35 -20.39
CA ALA A 12 -18.04 2.10 -19.66
C ALA A 12 -18.23 2.30 -18.14
N ALA A 13 -18.98 3.34 -17.74
CA ALA A 13 -19.28 3.62 -16.34
C ALA A 13 -20.18 2.56 -15.67
N ALA A 14 -20.97 1.82 -16.47
CA ALA A 14 -21.80 0.70 -15.99
C ALA A 14 -21.06 -0.65 -15.96
N GLY A 15 -19.75 -0.67 -16.27
CA GLY A 15 -18.94 -1.90 -16.26
C GLY A 15 -19.03 -2.74 -17.53
N GLU A 16 -19.69 -2.28 -18.57
CA GLU A 16 -19.76 -2.93 -19.88
C GLU A 16 -18.57 -2.56 -20.77
N VAL A 17 -18.15 -3.48 -21.62
CA VAL A 17 -17.10 -3.18 -22.61
C VAL A 17 -17.55 -2.03 -23.50
N PRO A 18 -16.78 -0.92 -23.62
CA PRO A 18 -17.22 0.32 -24.27
C PRO A 18 -17.24 0.16 -25.80
N VAL A 19 -18.30 -0.44 -26.28
CA VAL A 19 -18.63 -0.53 -27.71
C VAL A 19 -19.98 0.15 -27.93
N GLY A 20 -20.03 1.03 -28.92
CA GLY A 20 -21.24 1.74 -29.34
C GLY A 20 -21.44 1.62 -30.86
N ALA A 21 -22.70 1.52 -31.26
CA ALA A 21 -23.10 1.42 -32.65
C ALA A 21 -24.22 2.38 -32.99
N VAL A 22 -24.22 2.90 -34.21
CA VAL A 22 -25.26 3.82 -34.72
C VAL A 22 -25.66 3.37 -36.13
N VAL A 23 -26.95 3.20 -36.33
CA VAL A 23 -27.53 2.96 -37.66
C VAL A 23 -28.02 4.28 -38.24
N VAL A 24 -27.61 4.58 -39.47
CA VAL A 24 -27.92 5.79 -40.22
C VAL A 24 -28.60 5.44 -41.55
N LYS A 25 -29.64 6.15 -41.93
CA LYS A 25 -30.28 6.08 -43.25
C LYS A 25 -30.41 7.48 -43.81
N ASP A 26 -29.97 7.70 -45.05
CA ASP A 26 -30.05 9.00 -45.73
C ASP A 26 -29.51 10.17 -44.89
N GLY A 27 -28.40 9.94 -44.18
CA GLY A 27 -27.80 10.95 -43.29
C GLY A 27 -28.51 11.14 -41.95
N VAL A 28 -29.64 10.47 -41.70
CA VAL A 28 -30.41 10.58 -40.45
C VAL A 28 -30.13 9.40 -39.55
N VAL A 29 -29.87 9.64 -38.23
CA VAL A 29 -29.71 8.61 -37.22
C VAL A 29 -31.03 7.90 -36.95
N ILE A 30 -31.10 6.62 -37.24
CA ILE A 30 -32.27 5.77 -37.02
C ILE A 30 -32.27 5.16 -35.63
N ALA A 31 -31.13 4.60 -35.21
CA ALA A 31 -31.01 3.95 -33.92
C ALA A 31 -29.57 3.99 -33.38
N THR A 32 -29.45 3.94 -32.05
CA THR A 32 -28.17 3.79 -31.32
C THR A 32 -28.25 2.58 -30.43
N GLY A 33 -27.15 1.86 -30.36
CA GLY A 33 -26.95 0.73 -29.46
C GLY A 33 -25.61 0.83 -28.75
N SER A 34 -25.52 0.24 -27.58
CA SER A 34 -24.31 0.10 -26.81
C SER A 34 -24.27 -1.30 -26.18
N ASN A 35 -23.09 -1.81 -25.90
CA ASN A 35 -22.93 -3.14 -25.28
C ASN A 35 -23.69 -3.23 -23.96
N CYS A 36 -24.36 -4.37 -23.76
CA CYS A 36 -25.05 -4.70 -22.52
C CYS A 36 -25.09 -6.21 -22.22
N PRO A 37 -24.06 -7.01 -22.56
CA PRO A 37 -24.08 -8.46 -22.31
C PRO A 37 -24.17 -8.80 -20.82
N VAL A 38 -23.44 -8.08 -19.95
CA VAL A 38 -23.40 -8.32 -18.50
C VAL A 38 -24.72 -7.89 -17.86
N GLY A 39 -25.16 -6.66 -18.11
CA GLY A 39 -26.37 -6.08 -17.50
C GLY A 39 -27.66 -6.78 -17.94
N SER A 40 -27.72 -7.30 -19.18
CA SER A 40 -28.89 -8.02 -19.69
C SER A 40 -28.81 -9.55 -19.55
N HIS A 41 -27.66 -10.09 -19.11
CA HIS A 41 -27.38 -11.55 -19.09
C HIS A 41 -27.59 -12.22 -20.46
N ASP A 42 -27.28 -11.48 -21.55
CA ASP A 42 -27.48 -11.91 -22.94
C ASP A 42 -26.14 -11.82 -23.70
N PRO A 43 -25.52 -12.96 -24.09
CA PRO A 43 -24.25 -12.96 -24.81
C PRO A 43 -24.36 -12.35 -26.21
N SER A 44 -25.56 -12.15 -26.73
CA SER A 44 -25.79 -11.52 -28.01
C SER A 44 -26.08 -10.01 -27.92
N ALA A 45 -26.12 -9.43 -26.73
CA ALA A 45 -26.41 -8.01 -26.51
C ALA A 45 -25.22 -7.09 -26.85
N HIS A 46 -24.61 -7.29 -28.02
CA HIS A 46 -23.60 -6.40 -28.57
C HIS A 46 -24.22 -5.11 -29.09
N ALA A 47 -23.47 -4.02 -29.09
CA ALA A 47 -23.92 -2.70 -29.54
C ALA A 47 -24.59 -2.74 -30.90
N GLU A 48 -23.98 -3.47 -31.85
CA GLU A 48 -24.48 -3.64 -33.20
C GLU A 48 -25.82 -4.35 -33.22
N MET A 49 -25.96 -5.45 -32.45
CA MET A 49 -27.20 -6.21 -32.37
C MET A 49 -28.35 -5.38 -31.81
N ILE A 50 -28.07 -4.57 -30.78
CA ILE A 50 -29.03 -3.64 -30.18
C ILE A 50 -29.43 -2.54 -31.20
N ALA A 51 -28.44 -1.97 -31.87
CA ALA A 51 -28.69 -0.93 -32.87
C ALA A 51 -29.53 -1.45 -34.06
N LEU A 52 -29.20 -2.66 -34.56
CA LEU A 52 -29.93 -3.33 -35.65
C LEU A 52 -31.39 -3.62 -35.29
N ARG A 53 -31.65 -4.17 -34.08
CA ARG A 53 -32.99 -4.48 -33.59
C ARG A 53 -33.85 -3.21 -33.49
N LYS A 54 -33.31 -2.16 -32.86
CA LYS A 54 -33.99 -0.87 -32.73
C LYS A 54 -34.26 -0.22 -34.09
N ALA A 55 -33.30 -0.31 -35.03
CA ALA A 55 -33.50 0.22 -36.38
C ALA A 55 -34.56 -0.54 -37.16
N ALA A 56 -34.57 -1.87 -37.06
CA ALA A 56 -35.57 -2.74 -37.68
C ALA A 56 -36.98 -2.47 -37.14
N GLU A 57 -37.12 -2.31 -35.83
CA GLU A 57 -38.38 -1.94 -35.17
C GLU A 57 -38.88 -0.56 -35.66
N LYS A 58 -38.00 0.46 -35.64
CA LYS A 58 -38.35 1.84 -36.06
C LYS A 58 -38.73 1.93 -37.52
N LEU A 59 -38.10 1.12 -38.39
CA LEU A 59 -38.40 1.11 -39.83
C LEU A 59 -39.48 0.10 -40.22
N GLY A 60 -39.98 -0.71 -39.27
CA GLY A 60 -40.96 -1.75 -39.52
C GLY A 60 -40.51 -2.84 -40.50
N ASN A 61 -39.20 -3.06 -40.63
CA ASN A 61 -38.62 -4.01 -41.57
C ASN A 61 -37.33 -4.63 -41.00
N TYR A 62 -37.19 -5.97 -40.98
CA TYR A 62 -35.99 -6.65 -40.59
C TYR A 62 -34.81 -6.46 -41.56
N ARG A 63 -35.10 -6.12 -42.82
CA ARG A 63 -34.11 -5.71 -43.83
C ARG A 63 -33.96 -4.20 -43.76
N LEU A 64 -32.73 -3.76 -43.71
CA LEU A 64 -32.32 -2.37 -43.55
C LEU A 64 -31.56 -1.88 -44.81
N PRO A 65 -32.17 -1.97 -45.99
CA PRO A 65 -31.52 -1.53 -47.22
C PRO A 65 -31.26 -0.04 -47.12
N ASP A 66 -30.16 0.41 -47.76
CA ASP A 66 -29.63 1.77 -47.75
C ASP A 66 -29.20 2.33 -46.40
N CYS A 67 -29.25 1.47 -45.33
CA CYS A 67 -28.69 1.82 -44.02
C CYS A 67 -27.19 1.59 -43.96
N GLU A 68 -26.55 2.51 -43.25
CA GLU A 68 -25.13 2.41 -42.87
C GLU A 68 -25.02 2.17 -41.35
N LEU A 69 -24.10 1.32 -40.92
CA LEU A 69 -23.83 1.09 -39.49
C LEU A 69 -22.43 1.57 -39.16
N TYR A 70 -22.34 2.43 -38.14
CA TYR A 70 -21.08 2.90 -37.55
C TYR A 70 -20.88 2.21 -36.20
N VAL A 71 -19.76 1.59 -35.97
CA VAL A 71 -19.43 0.89 -34.72
C VAL A 71 -17.99 1.21 -34.29
N THR A 72 -17.77 1.34 -32.98
CA THR A 72 -16.46 1.73 -32.45
C THR A 72 -15.39 0.63 -32.54
N LEU A 73 -15.81 -0.63 -32.65
CA LEU A 73 -14.93 -1.81 -32.75
C LEU A 73 -15.28 -2.62 -33.99
N GLU A 74 -14.30 -3.29 -34.58
CA GLU A 74 -14.52 -4.24 -35.68
C GLU A 74 -15.55 -5.30 -35.26
N PRO A 75 -16.61 -5.54 -36.06
CA PRO A 75 -17.67 -6.47 -35.70
C PRO A 75 -17.17 -7.92 -35.66
N CYS A 76 -17.63 -8.67 -34.65
CA CYS A 76 -17.38 -10.11 -34.54
C CYS A 76 -18.22 -10.91 -35.56
N ALA A 77 -17.97 -12.20 -35.68
CA ALA A 77 -18.66 -13.07 -36.66
C ALA A 77 -20.20 -13.07 -36.49
N MET A 78 -20.71 -13.04 -35.24
CA MET A 78 -22.14 -12.96 -34.96
C MET A 78 -22.74 -11.67 -35.50
N CYS A 79 -22.14 -10.52 -35.20
CA CYS A 79 -22.62 -9.23 -35.62
C CYS A 79 -22.50 -9.04 -37.14
N ALA A 80 -21.38 -9.48 -37.74
CA ALA A 80 -21.18 -9.44 -39.18
C ALA A 80 -22.22 -10.28 -39.90
N GLY A 81 -22.55 -11.48 -39.41
CA GLY A 81 -23.65 -12.32 -39.93
C GLY A 81 -25.00 -11.61 -39.87
N ALA A 82 -25.31 -10.99 -38.72
CA ALA A 82 -26.55 -10.21 -38.58
C ALA A 82 -26.63 -9.02 -39.54
N MET A 83 -25.53 -8.29 -39.76
CA MET A 83 -25.43 -7.17 -40.70
C MET A 83 -25.71 -7.62 -42.15
N LEU A 84 -25.18 -8.75 -42.58
CA LEU A 84 -25.40 -9.37 -43.89
C LEU A 84 -26.87 -9.79 -44.05
N HIS A 85 -27.49 -10.40 -43.02
CA HIS A 85 -28.92 -10.74 -42.98
C HIS A 85 -29.81 -9.51 -43.02
N ALA A 86 -29.44 -8.42 -42.32
CA ALA A 86 -30.12 -7.16 -42.36
C ALA A 86 -29.94 -6.41 -43.69
N ARG A 87 -29.06 -6.87 -44.58
CA ARG A 87 -28.75 -6.28 -45.90
C ARG A 87 -28.30 -4.81 -45.82
N LEU A 88 -27.41 -4.50 -44.85
CA LEU A 88 -26.82 -3.19 -44.76
C LEU A 88 -26.07 -2.79 -46.02
N LYS A 89 -26.19 -1.51 -46.41
CA LYS A 89 -25.43 -0.93 -47.54
C LYS A 89 -23.93 -0.87 -47.21
N LYS A 90 -23.61 -0.42 -45.99
CA LYS A 90 -22.22 -0.20 -45.57
C LYS A 90 -22.06 -0.39 -44.07
N VAL A 91 -20.89 -0.94 -43.65
CA VAL A 91 -20.41 -0.99 -42.28
C VAL A 91 -19.12 -0.17 -42.16
N ILE A 92 -19.08 0.71 -41.18
CA ILE A 92 -17.96 1.59 -40.88
C ILE A 92 -17.53 1.30 -39.45
N PHE A 93 -16.30 0.83 -39.23
CA PHE A 93 -15.81 0.53 -37.88
C PHE A 93 -14.58 1.35 -37.51
N GLY A 94 -14.37 1.49 -36.19
CA GLY A 94 -13.27 2.26 -35.62
C GLY A 94 -12.01 1.43 -35.44
N ALA A 95 -11.80 0.86 -34.25
CA ALA A 95 -10.65 0.05 -33.92
C ALA A 95 -10.75 -1.36 -34.54
N TYR A 96 -9.61 -1.90 -34.94
CA TYR A 96 -9.49 -3.31 -35.35
C TYR A 96 -9.50 -4.23 -34.13
N ASP A 97 -10.09 -5.43 -34.25
CA ASP A 97 -10.13 -6.45 -33.22
C ASP A 97 -9.30 -7.70 -33.63
N PRO A 98 -8.05 -7.83 -33.15
CA PRO A 98 -7.19 -8.95 -33.50
C PRO A 98 -7.64 -10.29 -32.91
N ASN A 99 -8.65 -10.31 -32.02
CA ASN A 99 -9.07 -11.53 -31.34
C ASN A 99 -10.35 -12.14 -31.93
N THR A 100 -11.33 -11.30 -32.31
CA THR A 100 -12.66 -11.74 -32.76
C THR A 100 -13.16 -11.04 -34.03
N GLY A 101 -12.41 -10.10 -34.58
CA GLY A 101 -12.81 -9.28 -35.74
C GLY A 101 -13.12 -10.11 -36.99
N ALA A 102 -14.27 -9.84 -37.59
CA ALA A 102 -14.77 -10.57 -38.74
C ALA A 102 -14.89 -9.71 -40.04
N ALA A 103 -14.19 -8.59 -40.05
CA ALA A 103 -14.10 -7.70 -41.20
C ALA A 103 -12.65 -7.57 -41.75
N GLY A 104 -11.82 -8.58 -41.47
CA GLY A 104 -10.45 -8.68 -41.97
C GLY A 104 -9.37 -9.01 -40.95
N SER A 105 -9.58 -8.80 -39.64
CA SER A 105 -8.55 -9.04 -38.63
C SER A 105 -8.35 -10.53 -38.32
N VAL A 106 -9.40 -11.31 -38.14
CA VAL A 106 -9.34 -12.77 -37.86
C VAL A 106 -9.94 -13.55 -39.01
N VAL A 107 -11.15 -13.20 -39.42
CA VAL A 107 -11.83 -13.73 -40.62
C VAL A 107 -12.44 -12.56 -41.39
N ASN A 108 -12.83 -12.77 -42.65
CA ASN A 108 -13.51 -11.75 -43.44
C ASN A 108 -14.81 -12.32 -44.02
N LEU A 109 -15.93 -12.10 -43.29
CA LEU A 109 -17.25 -12.51 -43.75
C LEU A 109 -17.79 -11.63 -44.89
N PHE A 110 -17.40 -10.36 -44.90
CA PHE A 110 -17.88 -9.39 -45.91
C PHE A 110 -17.26 -9.58 -47.29
N ASP A 111 -16.13 -10.28 -47.40
CA ASP A 111 -15.46 -10.58 -48.65
C ASP A 111 -15.87 -11.97 -49.25
N ASN A 112 -16.80 -12.64 -48.59
CA ASN A 112 -17.27 -13.94 -49.06
C ASN A 112 -18.39 -13.78 -50.10
N HIS A 113 -18.03 -13.79 -51.37
CA HIS A 113 -18.94 -13.63 -52.50
C HIS A 113 -20.00 -14.74 -52.66
N LYS A 114 -19.92 -15.84 -51.89
CA LYS A 114 -20.96 -16.89 -51.86
C LYS A 114 -22.14 -16.53 -50.99
N LEU A 115 -22.00 -15.48 -50.14
CA LEU A 115 -23.11 -15.02 -49.31
C LEU A 115 -24.11 -14.22 -50.15
N ASN A 116 -25.39 -14.33 -49.75
CA ASN A 116 -26.52 -13.77 -50.51
C ASN A 116 -26.56 -12.22 -50.60
N HIS A 117 -25.79 -11.54 -49.78
CA HIS A 117 -25.71 -10.09 -49.75
C HIS A 117 -24.26 -9.63 -49.58
N GLN A 118 -23.91 -8.57 -50.26
CA GLN A 118 -22.58 -7.96 -50.18
C GLN A 118 -22.72 -6.58 -49.52
N THR A 119 -22.03 -6.39 -48.42
CA THR A 119 -22.05 -5.11 -47.66
C THR A 119 -20.64 -4.47 -47.81
N ALA A 120 -20.61 -3.20 -48.20
CA ALA A 120 -19.34 -2.47 -48.26
C ALA A 120 -18.78 -2.25 -46.85
N VAL A 121 -17.44 -2.38 -46.66
CA VAL A 121 -16.79 -2.20 -45.39
C VAL A 121 -15.74 -1.12 -45.43
N GLN A 122 -15.65 -0.32 -44.37
CA GLN A 122 -14.61 0.68 -44.15
C GLN A 122 -14.14 0.65 -42.69
N GLY A 123 -12.89 0.18 -42.48
CA GLY A 123 -12.26 0.18 -41.15
C GLY A 123 -11.41 1.42 -40.88
N GLY A 124 -11.01 1.59 -39.61
CA GLY A 124 -10.04 2.58 -39.18
C GLY A 124 -10.55 3.99 -38.96
N VAL A 125 -11.87 4.20 -38.96
CA VAL A 125 -12.47 5.54 -38.79
C VAL A 125 -12.45 5.96 -37.30
N LEU A 126 -11.66 6.98 -36.95
CA LEU A 126 -11.34 7.39 -35.57
C LEU A 126 -10.72 6.23 -34.78
N GLN A 127 -9.85 5.46 -35.43
CA GLN A 127 -9.24 4.24 -34.86
C GLN A 127 -8.56 4.50 -33.52
N ASN A 128 -7.81 5.59 -33.39
CA ASN A 128 -7.07 5.90 -32.18
C ASN A 128 -8.00 6.19 -31.00
N GLU A 129 -9.02 7.02 -31.22
CA GLU A 129 -10.01 7.38 -30.19
C GLU A 129 -10.80 6.14 -29.72
N CYS A 130 -11.23 5.30 -30.67
CA CYS A 130 -11.92 4.05 -30.35
C CYS A 130 -11.01 3.07 -29.60
N GLY A 131 -9.74 2.95 -30.03
CA GLY A 131 -8.76 2.06 -29.40
C GLY A 131 -8.34 2.51 -28.00
N VAL A 132 -8.19 3.82 -27.77
CA VAL A 132 -7.87 4.38 -26.44
C VAL A 132 -8.98 4.08 -25.44
N LEU A 133 -10.23 4.30 -25.80
CA LEU A 133 -11.37 4.03 -24.93
C LEU A 133 -11.40 2.56 -24.43
N LEU A 134 -11.19 1.62 -25.34
CA LEU A 134 -11.10 0.18 -25.00
C LEU A 134 -9.88 -0.15 -24.13
N LYS A 135 -8.71 0.39 -24.51
CA LYS A 135 -7.46 0.16 -23.78
C LYS A 135 -7.54 0.67 -22.34
N ASP A 136 -8.11 1.86 -22.13
CA ASP A 136 -8.25 2.47 -20.82
C ASP A 136 -9.24 1.70 -19.94
N PHE A 137 -10.36 1.25 -20.50
CA PHE A 137 -11.32 0.40 -19.82
C PHE A 137 -10.66 -0.91 -19.32
N PHE A 138 -9.99 -1.65 -20.19
CA PHE A 138 -9.34 -2.90 -19.81
C PHE A 138 -8.14 -2.68 -18.86
N ALA A 139 -7.44 -1.55 -18.96
CA ALA A 139 -6.39 -1.19 -18.01
C ALA A 139 -6.97 -0.88 -16.61
N ALA A 140 -8.11 -0.18 -16.55
CA ALA A 140 -8.82 0.07 -15.30
C ALA A 140 -9.35 -1.22 -14.67
N ARG A 141 -9.96 -2.11 -15.50
CA ARG A 141 -10.46 -3.42 -15.06
C ARG A 141 -9.37 -4.32 -14.49
N ARG A 142 -8.23 -4.42 -15.19
CA ARG A 142 -7.06 -5.18 -14.66
C ARG A 142 -6.49 -4.59 -13.38
N ARG A 143 -6.56 -3.26 -13.19
CA ARG A 143 -6.18 -2.63 -11.92
C ARG A 143 -7.15 -3.00 -10.81
N GLN A 144 -8.43 -2.97 -11.07
CA GLN A 144 -9.48 -3.36 -10.12
C GLN A 144 -9.39 -4.84 -9.76
N GLU A 145 -9.24 -5.75 -10.73
CA GLU A 145 -9.05 -7.20 -10.52
C GLU A 145 -7.78 -7.50 -9.71
N ARG A 146 -6.68 -6.76 -9.97
CA ARG A 146 -5.46 -6.86 -9.14
C ARG A 146 -5.70 -6.40 -7.70
N GLN A 147 -6.54 -5.38 -7.49
CA GLN A 147 -6.92 -4.92 -6.15
C GLN A 147 -7.85 -5.93 -5.45
N GLU A 148 -8.84 -6.48 -6.14
CA GLU A 148 -9.76 -7.49 -5.63
C GLU A 148 -9.06 -8.83 -5.35
N ASN A 149 -8.19 -9.31 -6.24
CA ASN A 149 -7.34 -10.49 -6.00
C ASN A 149 -6.32 -10.26 -4.89
N SER A 150 -5.86 -9.01 -4.68
CA SER A 150 -4.99 -8.67 -3.56
C SER A 150 -5.70 -8.67 -2.21
N MET A 151 -7.03 -8.55 -2.18
CA MET A 151 -7.84 -8.68 -0.95
C MET A 151 -8.08 -10.15 -0.55
N GLY A 152 -8.00 -11.11 -1.48
CA GLY A 152 -8.13 -12.54 -1.16
C GLY A 152 -6.96 -13.14 -0.37
N ASP A 153 -5.80 -12.49 -0.40
CA ASP A 153 -4.54 -13.00 0.16
C ASP A 153 -4.05 -12.16 1.36
N VAL A 154 -4.95 -11.63 2.17
CA VAL A 154 -4.61 -10.86 3.38
C VAL A 154 -5.14 -11.57 4.62
N LEU A 155 -4.22 -11.93 5.53
CA LEU A 155 -4.57 -12.54 6.81
C LEU A 155 -4.68 -11.47 7.89
N ARG A 156 -5.62 -11.67 8.79
CA ARG A 156 -5.82 -10.88 10.01
C ARG A 156 -5.79 -11.81 11.21
N THR A 157 -4.86 -11.54 12.12
CA THR A 157 -4.78 -12.30 13.37
C THR A 157 -5.98 -11.98 14.24
N ALA A 158 -6.62 -13.00 14.77
CA ALA A 158 -7.77 -12.87 15.66
C ALA A 158 -7.40 -12.10 16.93
N ASP A 159 -8.28 -11.19 17.36
CA ASP A 159 -8.02 -10.27 18.46
C ASP A 159 -7.81 -10.99 19.79
N GLU A 160 -8.40 -12.18 19.98
CA GLU A 160 -8.27 -13.02 21.18
C GLU A 160 -6.83 -13.44 21.45
N ARG A 161 -5.98 -13.51 20.43
CA ARG A 161 -4.56 -13.85 20.58
C ARG A 161 -3.74 -12.76 21.26
N PHE A 162 -4.29 -11.58 21.38
CA PHE A 162 -3.65 -10.41 22.01
C PHE A 162 -4.23 -10.09 23.41
N ASN A 163 -5.13 -10.93 23.90
CA ASN A 163 -5.69 -10.76 25.25
C ASN A 163 -4.62 -11.12 26.30
N ASP A 164 -4.65 -10.39 27.40
CA ASP A 164 -3.87 -10.66 28.62
C ASP A 164 -2.35 -10.75 28.39
N LEU A 165 -1.82 -10.05 27.38
CA LEU A 165 -0.38 -10.02 27.13
C LEU A 165 0.32 -9.21 28.24
N PRO A 166 1.43 -9.73 28.81
CA PRO A 166 2.13 -9.10 29.92
C PRO A 166 2.55 -7.65 29.62
N GLY A 167 2.04 -6.70 30.38
CA GLY A 167 2.39 -5.28 30.25
C GLY A 167 1.87 -4.58 29.00
N TYR A 168 0.86 -5.14 28.32
CA TYR A 168 0.34 -4.58 27.05
C TYR A 168 -1.17 -4.27 27.12
N ALA A 169 -1.59 -3.56 28.13
CA ALA A 169 -2.99 -3.13 28.32
C ALA A 169 -3.24 -1.77 27.63
N PHE A 170 -2.97 -1.69 26.31
CA PHE A 170 -3.19 -0.49 25.49
C PHE A 170 -4.40 -0.66 24.59
N ALA A 171 -5.17 0.43 24.39
CA ALA A 171 -6.28 0.41 23.44
C ALA A 171 -5.76 0.34 21.99
N PRO A 172 -6.26 -0.58 21.15
CA PRO A 172 -5.85 -0.65 19.76
C PRO A 172 -6.55 0.45 18.94
N HIS A 173 -5.80 1.07 18.04
CA HIS A 173 -6.34 1.96 17.00
C HIS A 173 -6.09 1.38 15.61
N TYR A 174 -7.02 1.64 14.67
CA TYR A 174 -6.94 1.08 13.33
C TYR A 174 -7.24 2.12 12.25
N ILE A 175 -6.51 2.04 11.14
CA ILE A 175 -6.77 2.79 9.91
C ILE A 175 -6.97 1.77 8.77
N GLY A 176 -8.13 1.77 8.11
CA GLY A 176 -8.44 0.91 6.97
C GLY A 176 -8.44 1.64 5.62
N ASP A 177 -8.32 2.97 5.65
CA ASP A 177 -8.41 3.86 4.50
C ASP A 177 -7.10 4.63 4.24
N LEU A 178 -5.96 4.10 4.68
CA LEU A 178 -4.67 4.76 4.48
C LEU A 178 -4.39 4.88 2.97
N LYS A 179 -4.01 6.08 2.53
CA LYS A 179 -3.76 6.37 1.11
C LYS A 179 -2.76 5.39 0.50
N GLY A 180 -3.16 4.72 -0.60
CA GLY A 180 -2.35 3.71 -1.29
C GLY A 180 -2.38 2.31 -0.67
N TYR A 181 -3.11 2.12 0.46
CA TYR A 181 -3.23 0.86 1.19
C TYR A 181 -4.68 0.45 1.45
N GLN A 182 -5.61 0.91 0.59
CA GLN A 182 -7.02 0.59 0.70
C GLN A 182 -7.21 -0.94 0.76
N GLY A 183 -8.04 -1.39 1.70
CA GLY A 183 -8.27 -2.81 1.97
C GLY A 183 -7.29 -3.44 2.97
N LEU A 184 -6.22 -2.74 3.37
CA LEU A 184 -5.35 -3.17 4.46
C LEU A 184 -5.65 -2.38 5.74
N ARG A 185 -5.83 -3.07 6.85
CA ARG A 185 -6.03 -2.49 8.18
C ARG A 185 -4.67 -2.33 8.88
N LEU A 186 -4.23 -1.08 9.09
CA LEU A 186 -3.05 -0.73 9.87
C LEU A 186 -3.44 -0.58 11.34
N HIS A 187 -2.74 -1.26 12.23
CA HIS A 187 -2.83 -1.07 13.68
C HIS A 187 -1.76 -0.09 14.17
N TYR A 188 -2.11 0.71 15.16
CA TYR A 188 -1.17 1.52 15.91
C TYR A 188 -1.68 1.76 17.35
N LEU A 189 -0.75 1.99 18.26
CA LEU A 189 -1.06 2.53 19.59
C LEU A 189 -1.00 4.05 19.53
N ASP A 190 -1.89 4.72 20.26
CA ASP A 190 -1.94 6.18 20.40
C ASP A 190 -2.26 6.53 21.85
N GLU A 191 -1.23 6.65 22.65
CA GLU A 191 -1.34 6.89 24.08
C GLU A 191 -1.07 8.37 24.40
N GLY A 192 -2.06 9.05 24.96
CA GLY A 192 -1.94 10.45 25.39
C GLY A 192 -1.11 10.63 26.66
N ALA A 193 -0.76 11.87 26.95
CA ALA A 193 -0.14 12.24 28.23
C ALA A 193 -1.02 11.82 29.41
N ARG A 194 -0.47 11.06 30.33
CA ARG A 194 -1.12 10.75 31.60
C ARG A 194 -0.91 11.93 32.54
N VAL A 195 -1.90 12.80 32.71
CA VAL A 195 -1.90 13.80 33.77
C VAL A 195 -2.07 13.04 35.09
N ALA A 196 -1.12 13.17 36.00
CA ALA A 196 -1.22 12.54 37.30
C ALA A 196 -2.56 12.94 37.95
N ALA A 197 -3.41 11.95 38.18
CA ALA A 197 -4.75 12.15 38.76
C ALA A 197 -4.73 12.66 40.21
N ASP A 198 -3.56 12.90 40.79
CA ASP A 198 -3.36 13.28 42.20
C ASP A 198 -3.12 14.77 42.44
N ALA A 199 -3.06 15.62 41.41
CA ALA A 199 -2.95 17.07 41.61
C ALA A 199 -4.29 17.74 41.96
N ALA A 200 -5.42 17.02 41.92
CA ALA A 200 -6.77 17.59 42.10
C ALA A 200 -7.40 17.31 43.46
N LYS A 201 -6.72 16.68 44.43
CA LYS A 201 -7.28 16.31 45.75
C LYS A 201 -6.53 16.83 46.98
N THR A 202 -5.81 17.93 46.87
CA THR A 202 -5.27 18.57 48.08
C THR A 202 -5.38 20.09 47.98
N SER A 203 -6.62 20.59 47.93
CA SER A 203 -6.91 21.97 48.25
C SER A 203 -7.60 21.99 49.63
N TYR A 204 -6.85 21.81 50.72
CA TYR A 204 -7.22 22.36 52.00
C TYR A 204 -6.38 23.60 52.24
N ALA A 205 -7.08 24.69 52.37
CA ALA A 205 -6.55 26.00 52.58
C ALA A 205 -5.63 26.06 53.82
N THR A 206 -4.42 26.60 53.63
CA THR A 206 -3.74 27.39 54.67
C THR A 206 -3.10 28.56 53.94
N GLU A 207 -3.69 29.73 54.13
CA GLU A 207 -3.08 31.00 53.78
C GLU A 207 -1.83 31.21 54.63
N THR A 208 -0.64 31.23 53.98
CA THR A 208 0.50 31.98 54.48
C THR A 208 1.28 32.54 53.28
N SER A 209 1.42 33.83 53.34
CA SER A 209 2.12 34.73 52.42
C SER A 209 3.57 34.34 52.12
N GLY A 210 3.98 34.46 50.86
CA GLY A 210 5.35 34.79 50.53
C GLY A 210 6.03 33.90 49.49
N ALA A 211 6.42 34.53 48.39
CA ALA A 211 7.30 34.11 47.29
C ALA A 211 6.61 33.45 46.10
N ALA A 212 6.36 34.28 45.09
CA ALA A 212 6.09 33.86 43.69
C ALA A 212 7.28 33.10 43.14
N GLY A 213 7.25 31.77 43.27
CA GLY A 213 8.07 30.88 42.48
C GLY A 213 7.54 30.88 41.06
N THR A 214 8.37 31.32 40.10
CA THR A 214 8.10 31.20 38.66
C THR A 214 7.72 29.77 38.35
N ALA A 215 6.45 29.54 38.02
CA ALA A 215 6.00 28.27 37.44
C ALA A 215 6.87 28.03 36.17
N GLY A 216 7.76 27.05 36.25
CA GLY A 216 8.61 26.67 35.12
C GLY A 216 7.71 26.37 33.94
N ALA A 217 7.96 27.07 32.80
CA ALA A 217 7.24 26.84 31.60
C ALA A 217 7.36 25.33 31.24
N SER A 218 6.22 24.61 31.27
CA SER A 218 6.18 23.21 30.90
C SER A 218 6.71 23.10 29.47
N SER A 219 7.72 22.26 29.27
CA SER A 219 8.24 22.00 27.91
C SER A 219 7.08 21.59 27.01
N PRO A 220 7.01 22.05 25.75
CA PRO A 220 5.90 21.71 24.85
C PRO A 220 5.82 20.20 24.69
N GLN A 221 4.57 19.69 24.70
CA GLN A 221 4.29 18.28 24.53
C GLN A 221 4.94 17.76 23.26
N LYS A 222 5.61 16.62 23.32
CA LYS A 222 6.21 15.92 22.19
C LYS A 222 5.38 14.70 21.83
N THR A 223 5.51 14.26 20.57
CA THR A 223 4.99 12.97 20.12
C THR A 223 6.13 12.00 19.90
N PHE A 224 6.19 10.93 20.68
CA PHE A 224 7.16 9.84 20.47
C PHE A 224 6.61 8.87 19.44
N LEU A 225 7.20 8.86 18.25
CA LEU A 225 6.88 7.90 17.18
C LEU A 225 7.82 6.70 17.30
N CYS A 226 7.32 5.57 17.79
CA CYS A 226 8.07 4.39 18.12
C CYS A 226 7.95 3.34 16.99
N LEU A 227 9.03 3.12 16.23
CA LEU A 227 9.07 2.21 15.09
C LEU A 227 9.83 0.94 15.44
N HIS A 228 9.11 -0.18 15.46
CA HIS A 228 9.67 -1.50 15.75
C HIS A 228 10.47 -2.07 14.57
N GLY A 229 11.29 -3.08 14.86
CA GLY A 229 12.05 -3.86 13.89
C GLY A 229 11.49 -5.26 13.66
N GLN A 230 12.23 -6.06 12.89
CA GLN A 230 11.91 -7.44 12.58
C GLN A 230 12.63 -8.39 13.56
N PRO A 231 11.96 -9.40 14.12
CA PRO A 231 10.57 -9.82 13.90
C PRO A 231 9.58 -9.35 14.97
N THR A 232 9.87 -8.19 15.60
CA THR A 232 9.07 -7.63 16.68
C THR A 232 7.82 -6.88 16.17
N TRP A 233 7.06 -6.27 17.08
CA TRP A 233 5.90 -5.45 16.82
C TRP A 233 5.76 -4.41 17.95
N SER A 234 4.72 -3.59 18.00
CA SER A 234 4.57 -2.51 18.97
C SER A 234 4.70 -2.96 20.44
N TYR A 235 4.54 -4.25 20.73
CA TYR A 235 4.84 -4.87 22.02
C TYR A 235 6.26 -4.59 22.54
N LEU A 236 7.21 -4.37 21.62
CA LEU A 236 8.59 -4.00 21.95
C LEU A 236 8.64 -2.78 22.89
N TYR A 237 7.77 -1.81 22.63
CA TYR A 237 7.76 -0.52 23.31
C TYR A 237 6.89 -0.47 24.59
N ARG A 238 6.26 -1.60 24.98
CA ARG A 238 5.32 -1.65 26.11
C ARG A 238 5.84 -1.07 27.43
N LYS A 239 7.15 -1.17 27.67
CA LYS A 239 7.81 -0.65 28.89
C LYS A 239 8.23 0.83 28.73
N MET A 240 8.46 1.30 27.50
CA MET A 240 8.83 2.68 27.23
C MET A 240 7.61 3.62 27.15
N ILE A 241 6.48 3.11 26.66
CA ILE A 241 5.23 3.90 26.53
C ILE A 241 4.84 4.56 27.84
N PRO A 242 4.73 3.86 28.98
CA PRO A 242 4.39 4.50 30.26
C PRO A 242 5.38 5.60 30.65
N VAL A 243 6.68 5.40 30.43
CA VAL A 243 7.72 6.40 30.77
C VAL A 243 7.49 7.72 30.03
N PHE A 244 7.16 7.65 28.72
CA PHE A 244 6.92 8.84 27.93
C PHE A 244 5.57 9.52 28.28
N THR A 245 4.53 8.72 28.50
CA THR A 245 3.20 9.27 28.83
C THR A 245 3.14 9.88 30.23
N GLU A 246 3.82 9.28 31.20
CA GLU A 246 3.97 9.83 32.56
C GLU A 246 4.81 11.13 32.58
N ALA A 247 5.76 11.26 31.64
CA ALA A 247 6.48 12.52 31.40
C ALA A 247 5.66 13.59 30.65
N GLY A 248 4.37 13.35 30.41
CA GLY A 248 3.46 14.32 29.78
C GLY A 248 3.49 14.33 28.24
N HIS A 249 3.94 13.26 27.61
CA HIS A 249 4.09 13.17 26.15
C HIS A 249 3.08 12.21 25.53
N ARG A 250 2.83 12.38 24.20
CA ARG A 250 2.05 11.44 23.40
C ARG A 250 2.98 10.37 22.82
N VAL A 251 2.50 9.14 22.71
CA VAL A 251 3.22 8.04 22.06
C VAL A 251 2.38 7.45 20.95
N VAL A 252 2.97 7.33 19.75
CA VAL A 252 2.38 6.61 18.62
C VAL A 252 3.30 5.46 18.24
N ALA A 253 2.78 4.23 18.25
CA ALA A 253 3.56 3.04 17.93
C ALA A 253 2.79 2.16 16.93
N PRO A 254 3.04 2.30 15.61
CA PRO A 254 2.41 1.47 14.60
C PRO A 254 3.01 0.06 14.57
N ASP A 255 2.18 -0.92 14.19
CA ASP A 255 2.64 -2.21 13.69
C ASP A 255 2.82 -2.12 12.17
N LEU A 256 4.00 -2.39 11.66
CA LEU A 256 4.21 -2.49 10.21
C LEU A 256 3.30 -3.58 9.61
N PHE A 257 2.84 -3.43 8.37
CA PHE A 257 2.11 -4.50 7.69
C PHE A 257 2.92 -5.80 7.72
N GLY A 258 2.26 -6.92 7.99
CA GLY A 258 2.92 -8.21 8.22
C GLY A 258 3.29 -8.50 9.67
N PHE A 259 3.10 -7.52 10.58
CA PHE A 259 3.50 -7.63 12.00
C PHE A 259 2.34 -7.23 12.93
N GLY A 260 2.45 -7.60 14.20
CA GLY A 260 1.53 -7.21 15.24
C GLY A 260 0.05 -7.46 14.91
N LYS A 261 -0.77 -6.46 15.19
CA LYS A 261 -2.22 -6.47 14.88
C LYS A 261 -2.56 -5.92 13.49
N SER A 262 -1.56 -5.44 12.72
CA SER A 262 -1.76 -5.03 11.34
C SER A 262 -2.00 -6.21 10.42
N ASP A 263 -2.71 -5.97 9.31
CA ASP A 263 -2.98 -6.98 8.29
C ASP A 263 -1.69 -7.53 7.68
N LYS A 264 -1.75 -8.79 7.25
CA LYS A 264 -0.61 -9.58 6.77
C LYS A 264 -0.88 -10.11 5.37
N PRO A 265 -0.49 -9.38 4.31
CA PRO A 265 -0.44 -9.96 2.96
C PRO A 265 0.32 -11.28 2.95
N VAL A 266 -0.24 -12.30 2.30
CA VAL A 266 0.35 -13.65 2.24
C VAL A 266 1.51 -13.70 1.24
N ASP A 267 1.44 -12.90 0.18
CA ASP A 267 2.49 -12.81 -0.83
C ASP A 267 3.71 -12.05 -0.28
N ASP A 268 4.83 -12.75 -0.13
CA ASP A 268 6.11 -12.18 0.29
C ASP A 268 6.57 -11.01 -0.62
N ALA A 269 6.22 -11.02 -1.90
CA ALA A 269 6.62 -9.98 -2.86
C ALA A 269 5.94 -8.62 -2.62
N ARG A 270 4.83 -8.58 -1.88
CA ARG A 270 4.18 -7.33 -1.48
C ARG A 270 5.00 -6.51 -0.48
N TYR A 271 5.86 -7.18 0.28
CA TYR A 271 6.72 -6.50 1.23
C TYR A 271 7.95 -5.95 0.53
N THR A 272 8.01 -4.64 0.37
CA THR A 272 9.16 -3.93 -0.19
C THR A 272 9.58 -2.79 0.75
N TYR A 273 10.77 -2.27 0.56
CA TYR A 273 11.27 -1.14 1.35
C TYR A 273 10.36 0.09 1.19
N LEU A 274 9.99 0.40 -0.06
CA LEU A 274 9.13 1.55 -0.37
C LEU A 274 7.69 1.35 0.13
N PHE A 275 7.17 0.12 0.13
CA PHE A 275 5.86 -0.20 0.68
C PHE A 275 5.76 0.24 2.15
N HIS A 276 6.71 -0.14 2.99
CA HIS A 276 6.69 0.22 4.41
C HIS A 276 7.03 1.68 4.65
N ARG A 277 8.01 2.23 3.92
CA ARG A 277 8.38 3.64 4.05
C ARG A 277 7.24 4.58 3.71
N THR A 278 6.55 4.35 2.59
CA THR A 278 5.41 5.17 2.16
C THR A 278 4.25 5.07 3.14
N MET A 279 4.01 3.88 3.69
CA MET A 279 3.01 3.68 4.75
C MET A 279 3.30 4.58 5.96
N LEU A 280 4.56 4.64 6.41
CA LEU A 280 4.94 5.47 7.56
C LEU A 280 4.77 6.97 7.27
N LEU A 281 5.15 7.45 6.09
CA LEU A 281 4.91 8.85 5.68
C LEU A 281 3.42 9.19 5.69
N ASN A 282 2.59 8.33 5.08
CA ASN A 282 1.15 8.52 5.04
C ASN A 282 0.51 8.47 6.43
N LEU A 283 1.03 7.64 7.35
CA LEU A 283 0.59 7.60 8.74
C LEU A 283 0.90 8.91 9.47
N ILE A 284 2.13 9.44 9.31
CA ILE A 284 2.54 10.71 9.91
C ILE A 284 1.64 11.85 9.44
N GLU A 285 1.33 11.89 8.15
CA GLU A 285 0.41 12.89 7.57
C GLU A 285 -1.03 12.67 8.04
N ARG A 286 -1.53 11.45 8.03
CA ARG A 286 -2.91 11.09 8.42
C ARG A 286 -3.23 11.42 9.87
N LEU A 287 -2.26 11.24 10.76
CA LEU A 287 -2.38 11.56 12.19
C LEU A 287 -1.92 12.97 12.54
N ASP A 288 -1.50 13.75 11.54
CA ASP A 288 -0.92 15.09 11.66
C ASP A 288 0.13 15.18 12.77
N LEU A 289 1.08 14.23 12.78
CA LEU A 289 2.09 14.18 13.82
C LEU A 289 3.05 15.35 13.69
N THR A 290 3.23 16.09 14.77
CA THR A 290 4.13 17.24 14.88
C THR A 290 4.97 17.15 16.15
N ASN A 291 6.07 17.92 16.23
CA ASN A 291 7.01 17.89 17.35
C ASN A 291 7.49 16.46 17.68
N VAL A 292 7.76 15.68 16.63
CA VAL A 292 8.04 14.25 16.72
C VAL A 292 9.43 13.98 17.25
N VAL A 293 9.52 13.14 18.28
CA VAL A 293 10.73 12.42 18.64
C VAL A 293 10.65 11.03 18.02
N LEU A 294 11.48 10.78 17.04
CA LEU A 294 11.53 9.50 16.35
C LEU A 294 12.32 8.49 17.19
N VAL A 295 11.66 7.39 17.59
CA VAL A 295 12.26 6.31 18.39
C VAL A 295 12.41 5.09 17.50
N VAL A 296 13.64 4.64 17.29
CA VAL A 296 13.94 3.62 16.29
C VAL A 296 14.90 2.56 16.80
N GLN A 297 14.66 1.33 16.35
CA GLN A 297 15.48 0.16 16.55
C GLN A 297 15.38 -0.75 15.33
N ASP A 298 16.46 -1.40 14.90
CA ASP A 298 16.50 -2.36 13.78
C ASP A 298 15.86 -1.79 12.50
N TRP A 299 14.88 -2.47 11.91
CA TRP A 299 14.13 -2.01 10.74
C TRP A 299 13.37 -0.71 10.97
N GLY A 300 12.94 -0.46 12.22
CA GLY A 300 12.37 0.84 12.58
C GLY A 300 13.33 1.98 12.26
N GLY A 301 14.65 1.75 12.38
CA GLY A 301 15.66 2.72 11.99
C GLY A 301 15.99 2.70 10.50
N LEU A 302 16.08 1.54 9.86
CA LEU A 302 16.33 1.47 8.42
C LEU A 302 15.28 2.26 7.62
N LEU A 303 14.02 2.19 8.02
CA LEU A 303 12.92 2.96 7.43
C LEU A 303 12.84 4.37 8.03
N GLY A 304 12.83 4.46 9.37
CA GLY A 304 12.56 5.69 10.11
C GLY A 304 13.57 6.78 9.85
N LEU A 305 14.86 6.46 9.77
CA LEU A 305 15.91 7.44 9.48
C LEU A 305 15.78 8.10 8.08
N THR A 306 14.94 7.57 7.21
CA THR A 306 14.68 8.20 5.91
C THR A 306 13.48 9.16 5.89
N LEU A 307 12.72 9.26 6.99
CA LEU A 307 11.50 10.06 7.04
C LEU A 307 11.76 11.56 7.28
N PRO A 308 12.68 11.96 8.20
CA PRO A 308 12.86 13.36 8.55
C PRO A 308 13.32 14.25 7.39
N MET A 309 14.08 13.74 6.43
CA MET A 309 14.53 14.53 5.27
C MET A 309 13.36 15.00 4.36
N ASP A 310 12.24 14.24 4.33
CA ASP A 310 11.07 14.62 3.53
C ASP A 310 10.07 15.48 4.31
N LEU A 311 10.08 15.40 5.66
CA LEU A 311 9.16 16.12 6.54
C LEU A 311 9.91 16.82 7.69
N PRO A 312 10.97 17.62 7.42
CA PRO A 312 11.90 18.12 8.44
C PRO A 312 11.21 18.93 9.54
N GLN A 313 10.16 19.67 9.19
CA GLN A 313 9.42 20.52 10.13
C GLN A 313 8.59 19.73 11.17
N ARG A 314 8.39 18.43 10.96
CA ARG A 314 7.62 17.58 11.87
C ARG A 314 8.49 16.95 12.97
N PHE A 315 9.81 16.86 12.75
CA PHE A 315 10.73 16.13 13.63
C PHE A 315 11.56 17.09 14.49
N ALA A 316 11.50 16.89 15.81
CA ALA A 316 12.21 17.69 16.79
C ALA A 316 13.32 16.93 17.55
N GLY A 317 13.31 15.60 17.47
CA GLY A 317 14.25 14.77 18.19
C GLY A 317 14.37 13.36 17.64
N LEU A 318 15.41 12.66 18.08
CA LEU A 318 15.75 11.30 17.67
C LEU A 318 16.27 10.51 18.86
N LEU A 319 15.68 9.33 19.08
CA LEU A 319 16.15 8.32 20.00
C LEU A 319 16.51 7.08 19.19
N ILE A 320 17.78 6.75 19.12
CA ILE A 320 18.31 5.66 18.30
C ILE A 320 18.80 4.52 19.19
N MET A 321 18.36 3.33 18.85
CA MET A 321 18.84 2.07 19.42
C MET A 321 19.24 1.14 18.28
N ASN A 322 20.28 0.37 18.45
CA ASN A 322 20.84 -0.63 17.53
C ASN A 322 20.16 -0.72 16.14
N THR A 323 20.62 0.12 15.19
CA THR A 323 20.12 0.23 13.82
C THR A 323 21.23 0.67 12.86
N ALA A 324 20.89 0.90 11.59
CA ALA A 324 21.84 1.34 10.57
C ALA A 324 21.19 2.24 9.52
N PHE A 325 22.03 2.97 8.76
CA PHE A 325 21.68 3.45 7.43
C PHE A 325 21.94 2.34 6.42
N ALA A 326 20.89 1.78 5.84
CA ALA A 326 21.01 0.70 4.84
C ALA A 326 21.31 1.29 3.45
N THR A 327 22.54 1.70 3.24
CA THR A 327 22.98 2.50 2.09
C THR A 327 23.41 1.69 0.86
N GLY A 328 23.65 0.38 1.04
CA GLY A 328 24.10 -0.53 -0.03
C GLY A 328 25.51 -0.25 -0.57
N ASP A 329 26.20 0.75 -0.04
CA ASP A 329 27.58 1.13 -0.39
C ASP A 329 28.62 0.66 0.67
N LEU A 330 28.16 -0.01 1.71
CA LEU A 330 28.97 -0.60 2.77
C LEU A 330 28.71 -2.10 2.89
N PRO A 331 29.71 -2.89 3.24
CA PRO A 331 29.52 -4.33 3.48
C PRO A 331 28.59 -4.54 4.68
N LEU A 332 27.72 -5.52 4.57
CA LEU A 332 26.90 -5.98 5.69
C LEU A 332 27.76 -6.67 6.75
N SER A 333 27.41 -6.54 8.02
CA SER A 333 28.10 -7.24 9.09
C SER A 333 27.97 -8.77 8.96
N GLN A 334 28.99 -9.53 9.41
CA GLN A 334 28.91 -10.99 9.40
C GLN A 334 27.72 -11.47 10.23
N GLY A 335 27.45 -10.84 11.37
CA GLY A 335 26.29 -11.18 12.21
C GLY A 335 24.96 -11.02 11.46
N PHE A 336 24.83 -10.00 10.61
CA PHE A 336 23.64 -9.87 9.77
C PHE A 336 23.57 -10.94 8.67
N LEU A 337 24.66 -11.25 8.01
CA LEU A 337 24.71 -12.32 6.99
C LEU A 337 24.33 -13.68 7.58
N ASP A 338 24.83 -13.98 8.77
CA ASP A 338 24.47 -15.20 9.50
C ASP A 338 22.99 -15.21 9.90
N TRP A 339 22.47 -14.08 10.37
CA TRP A 339 21.04 -13.90 10.66
C TRP A 339 20.17 -14.13 9.42
N ARG A 340 20.48 -13.50 8.27
CA ARG A 340 19.75 -13.67 7.01
C ARG A 340 19.77 -15.12 6.54
N ALA A 341 20.92 -15.77 6.60
CA ALA A 341 21.05 -17.19 6.27
C ALA A 341 20.23 -18.09 7.19
N PHE A 342 20.24 -17.82 8.51
CA PHE A 342 19.44 -18.54 9.50
C PHE A 342 17.94 -18.34 9.24
N SER A 343 17.48 -17.10 9.03
CA SER A 343 16.09 -16.78 8.75
C SER A 343 15.58 -17.50 7.50
N ASN A 344 16.36 -17.49 6.42
CA ASN A 344 16.01 -18.16 5.16
C ASN A 344 15.91 -19.69 5.29
N LYS A 345 16.68 -20.30 6.19
CA LYS A 345 16.59 -21.74 6.50
C LYS A 345 15.39 -22.07 7.40
N ASN A 346 14.81 -21.10 8.09
CA ASN A 346 13.72 -21.27 9.04
C ASN A 346 12.51 -20.41 8.67
N PRO A 347 11.80 -20.70 7.55
CA PRO A 347 10.69 -19.87 7.06
C PRO A 347 9.51 -19.77 8.04
N ASP A 348 9.37 -20.73 8.93
CA ASP A 348 8.41 -20.74 10.04
C ASP A 348 9.09 -20.43 11.38
N LEU A 349 9.82 -19.32 11.42
CA LEU A 349 10.57 -18.90 12.60
C LEU A 349 9.66 -18.76 13.83
N ALA A 350 10.01 -19.44 14.93
CA ALA A 350 9.38 -19.27 16.24
C ALA A 350 9.91 -17.97 16.89
N VAL A 351 9.17 -16.88 16.72
CA VAL A 351 9.59 -15.51 17.10
C VAL A 351 9.82 -15.41 18.60
N GLY A 352 8.87 -15.87 19.41
CA GLY A 352 9.00 -15.86 20.87
C GLY A 352 10.21 -16.65 21.36
N LYS A 353 10.48 -17.82 20.76
CA LYS A 353 11.66 -18.63 21.11
C LYS A 353 12.98 -17.91 20.75
N LEU A 354 12.99 -17.20 19.62
CA LEU A 354 14.15 -16.40 19.22
C LEU A 354 14.39 -15.28 20.23
N LEU A 355 13.36 -14.51 20.54
CA LEU A 355 13.43 -13.37 21.47
C LEU A 355 13.82 -13.83 22.89
N GLY A 356 13.26 -14.93 23.38
CA GLY A 356 13.61 -15.48 24.69
C GLY A 356 15.07 -15.93 24.80
N ARG A 357 15.69 -16.31 23.67
CA ARG A 357 17.14 -16.64 23.63
C ARG A 357 18.02 -15.40 23.54
N SER A 358 17.56 -14.37 22.77
CA SER A 358 18.34 -13.16 22.52
C SER A 358 18.23 -12.16 23.69
N CYS A 359 17.16 -12.24 24.49
CA CYS A 359 16.86 -11.33 25.59
C CYS A 359 16.60 -12.12 26.89
N ALA A 360 17.67 -12.45 27.59
CA ALA A 360 17.64 -13.28 28.80
C ALA A 360 16.77 -12.68 29.96
N HIS A 361 16.41 -11.39 29.87
CA HIS A 361 15.55 -10.70 30.86
C HIS A 361 14.05 -10.88 30.60
N LEU A 362 13.65 -11.45 29.44
CA LEU A 362 12.25 -11.73 29.17
C LEU A 362 11.78 -12.95 29.94
N SER A 363 10.65 -12.81 30.61
CA SER A 363 9.93 -13.98 31.16
C SER A 363 9.42 -14.87 30.01
N PRO A 364 9.14 -16.16 30.26
CA PRO A 364 8.55 -17.04 29.25
C PRO A 364 7.24 -16.50 28.66
N ALA A 365 6.40 -15.84 29.46
CA ALA A 365 5.16 -15.24 29.03
C ALA A 365 5.40 -14.01 28.13
N GLU A 366 6.37 -13.14 28.45
CA GLU A 366 6.76 -12.03 27.59
C GLU A 366 7.37 -12.50 26.27
N ALA A 367 8.17 -13.55 26.29
CA ALA A 367 8.71 -14.15 25.07
C ALA A 367 7.59 -14.74 24.19
N ALA A 368 6.64 -15.47 24.77
CA ALA A 368 5.49 -16.02 24.06
C ALA A 368 4.58 -14.94 23.44
N ALA A 369 4.48 -13.75 24.07
CA ALA A 369 3.70 -12.64 23.54
C ALA A 369 4.18 -12.17 22.14
N TYR A 370 5.45 -12.38 21.79
CA TYR A 370 5.94 -12.07 20.46
C TYR A 370 5.45 -13.03 19.37
N ASP A 371 4.93 -14.23 19.74
CA ASP A 371 4.28 -15.17 18.81
C ASP A 371 2.78 -14.88 18.62
N ALA A 372 2.17 -13.98 19.42
CA ALA A 372 0.75 -13.67 19.33
C ALA A 372 0.28 -13.32 17.91
N PRO A 373 1.03 -12.52 17.10
CA PRO A 373 0.64 -12.17 15.73
C PRO A 373 0.62 -13.34 14.75
N TYR A 374 1.26 -14.48 15.07
CA TYR A 374 1.63 -15.52 14.10
C TYR A 374 1.07 -16.90 14.47
N PRO A 375 -0.23 -17.17 14.19
CA PRO A 375 -0.83 -18.48 14.45
C PRO A 375 -0.12 -19.64 13.74
N ASP A 376 0.34 -19.40 12.51
CA ASP A 376 1.04 -20.37 11.66
C ASP A 376 1.99 -19.67 10.68
N ALA A 377 2.64 -20.45 9.80
CA ALA A 377 3.62 -19.98 8.82
C ALA A 377 3.06 -18.99 7.78
N ASN A 378 1.74 -19.04 7.48
CA ASN A 378 1.14 -18.13 6.50
C ASN A 378 1.12 -16.69 6.99
N TYR A 379 1.03 -16.48 8.31
CA TYR A 379 1.08 -15.15 8.93
C TYR A 379 2.49 -14.55 8.97
N LYS A 380 3.53 -15.27 8.54
CA LYS A 380 4.95 -14.88 8.67
C LYS A 380 5.59 -14.39 7.37
N ALA A 381 4.81 -14.04 6.35
CA ALA A 381 5.34 -13.53 5.08
C ALA A 381 6.26 -12.30 5.29
N GLY A 382 5.85 -11.33 6.10
CA GLY A 382 6.69 -10.18 6.48
C GLY A 382 7.96 -10.61 7.22
N VAL A 383 7.84 -11.55 8.18
CA VAL A 383 9.01 -12.06 8.95
C VAL A 383 10.06 -12.68 8.02
N ARG A 384 9.63 -13.49 7.04
CA ARG A 384 10.52 -14.13 6.06
C ARG A 384 11.16 -13.12 5.10
N ARG A 385 10.40 -12.11 4.70
CA ARG A 385 10.81 -11.20 3.64
C ARG A 385 11.82 -10.16 4.11
N PHE A 386 11.66 -9.61 5.31
CA PHE A 386 12.43 -8.46 5.79
C PHE A 386 13.95 -8.64 5.75
N PRO A 387 14.56 -9.77 6.17
CA PRO A 387 16.01 -9.97 6.07
C PRO A 387 16.54 -9.83 4.64
N ASN A 388 15.69 -10.13 3.62
CA ASN A 388 16.04 -10.07 2.21
C ASN A 388 15.76 -8.71 1.56
N LEU A 389 15.19 -7.75 2.31
CA LEU A 389 14.95 -6.38 1.85
C LEU A 389 16.05 -5.42 2.27
N VAL A 390 16.98 -5.83 3.15
CA VAL A 390 18.10 -4.98 3.56
C VAL A 390 18.99 -4.70 2.35
N PRO A 391 19.15 -3.42 1.95
CA PRO A 391 19.99 -3.05 0.83
C PRO A 391 21.44 -3.52 1.00
N ASP A 392 21.90 -4.42 0.13
CA ASP A 392 23.24 -5.01 0.13
C ASP A 392 24.08 -4.61 -1.09
N HIS A 393 23.52 -3.81 -1.98
CA HIS A 393 24.21 -3.19 -3.10
C HIS A 393 23.63 -1.78 -3.42
N PRO A 394 24.38 -0.89 -4.10
CA PRO A 394 23.99 0.49 -4.31
C PRO A 394 22.66 0.73 -5.04
N ASP A 395 22.26 -0.22 -5.89
CA ASP A 395 21.03 -0.14 -6.68
C ASP A 395 19.84 -0.87 -6.03
N ALA A 396 20.03 -1.46 -4.83
CA ALA A 396 18.95 -2.09 -4.08
C ALA A 396 17.87 -1.08 -3.72
N GLU A 397 16.61 -1.54 -3.65
CA GLU A 397 15.49 -0.68 -3.26
C GLU A 397 15.74 -0.07 -1.87
N GLY A 398 15.60 1.24 -1.75
CA GLY A 398 15.86 1.97 -0.51
C GLY A 398 17.29 2.46 -0.33
N ALA A 399 18.29 1.88 -1.02
CA ALA A 399 19.70 2.27 -0.86
C ALA A 399 19.96 3.75 -1.18
N ALA A 400 19.44 4.23 -2.29
CA ALA A 400 19.58 5.65 -2.69
C ALA A 400 18.90 6.60 -1.68
N LEU A 401 17.74 6.23 -1.14
CA LEU A 401 17.04 6.99 -0.10
C LEU A 401 17.85 7.04 1.19
N SER A 402 18.40 5.89 1.62
CA SER A 402 19.25 5.82 2.82
C SER A 402 20.54 6.64 2.68
N ARG A 403 21.16 6.70 1.48
CA ARG A 403 22.31 7.57 1.21
C ARG A 403 21.93 9.05 1.30
N ARG A 404 20.78 9.44 0.73
CA ARG A 404 20.27 10.82 0.85
C ARG A 404 19.98 11.18 2.31
N ALA A 405 19.34 10.30 3.05
CA ALA A 405 19.07 10.51 4.47
C ALA A 405 20.35 10.64 5.29
N ARG A 406 21.34 9.77 5.05
CA ARG A 406 22.67 9.86 5.69
C ARG A 406 23.31 11.22 5.47
N GLU A 407 23.29 11.73 4.22
CA GLU A 407 23.84 13.06 3.93
C GLU A 407 23.03 14.16 4.62
N TRP A 408 21.71 14.11 4.55
CA TRP A 408 20.84 15.07 5.22
C TRP A 408 21.06 15.10 6.75
N PHE A 409 21.24 13.95 7.40
CA PHE A 409 21.55 13.92 8.83
C PHE A 409 22.91 14.53 9.17
N ARG A 410 23.87 14.46 8.27
CA ARG A 410 25.20 15.08 8.44
C ARG A 410 25.16 16.60 8.32
N THR A 411 24.33 17.13 7.42
CA THR A 411 24.34 18.56 7.03
C THR A 411 23.22 19.36 7.66
N ASP A 412 22.00 18.83 7.66
CA ASP A 412 20.77 19.58 7.92
C ASP A 412 20.10 19.26 9.26
N TRP A 413 20.40 18.12 9.87
CA TRP A 413 19.78 17.73 11.14
C TRP A 413 20.15 18.70 12.27
N ASN A 414 19.11 19.28 12.92
CA ASN A 414 19.25 20.21 14.04
C ASN A 414 18.46 19.76 15.29
N GLY A 415 17.76 18.63 15.23
CA GLY A 415 17.02 18.07 16.37
C GLY A 415 17.94 17.52 17.45
N LYS A 416 17.39 17.37 18.65
CA LYS A 416 18.10 16.68 19.74
C LYS A 416 18.22 15.18 19.44
N THR A 417 19.39 14.62 19.69
CA THR A 417 19.64 13.19 19.50
C THR A 417 20.01 12.54 20.83
N PHE A 418 19.45 11.38 21.10
CA PHE A 418 19.88 10.44 22.13
C PHE A 418 20.15 9.09 21.47
N MET A 419 21.26 8.48 21.82
CA MET A 419 21.66 7.17 21.29
C MET A 419 21.90 6.20 22.44
N SER A 420 21.32 4.99 22.36
CA SER A 420 21.61 3.88 23.26
C SER A 420 22.12 2.70 22.45
N VAL A 421 23.12 2.00 22.98
CA VAL A 421 23.80 0.90 22.28
C VAL A 421 23.87 -0.33 23.16
N GLY A 422 23.30 -1.44 22.68
CA GLY A 422 23.49 -2.76 23.27
C GLY A 422 24.86 -3.30 22.91
N MET A 423 25.73 -3.41 23.92
CA MET A 423 27.14 -3.74 23.71
C MET A 423 27.38 -5.20 23.27
N LYS A 424 26.38 -6.08 23.45
CA LYS A 424 26.43 -7.49 23.06
C LYS A 424 25.66 -7.82 21.78
N ASP A 425 25.21 -6.81 21.02
CA ASP A 425 24.53 -7.04 19.73
C ASP A 425 25.55 -7.52 18.67
N PRO A 426 25.40 -8.74 18.13
CA PRO A 426 26.30 -9.24 17.09
C PRO A 426 25.98 -8.70 15.70
N VAL A 427 24.82 -8.04 15.51
CA VAL A 427 24.30 -7.63 14.21
C VAL A 427 24.52 -6.14 13.98
N LEU A 428 23.97 -5.30 14.87
CA LEU A 428 23.97 -3.83 14.79
C LEU A 428 24.65 -3.20 16.03
N GLY A 429 25.63 -3.89 16.59
CA GLY A 429 26.31 -3.49 17.82
C GLY A 429 27.28 -2.34 17.67
N PRO A 430 28.25 -2.21 18.61
CA PRO A 430 29.08 -1.02 18.74
C PRO A 430 29.77 -0.52 17.47
N PRO A 431 30.34 -1.34 16.58
CA PRO A 431 31.00 -0.84 15.36
C PRO A 431 30.00 -0.15 14.41
N VAL A 432 28.79 -0.74 14.22
CA VAL A 432 27.77 -0.17 13.37
C VAL A 432 27.22 1.12 13.98
N MET A 433 26.94 1.12 15.27
CA MET A 433 26.41 2.28 15.97
C MET A 433 27.41 3.44 16.05
N ALA A 434 28.70 3.16 16.16
CA ALA A 434 29.77 4.16 16.08
C ALA A 434 29.78 4.84 14.69
N TYR A 435 29.60 4.07 13.62
CA TYR A 435 29.43 4.61 12.27
C TYR A 435 28.17 5.46 12.16
N VAL A 436 26.99 4.96 12.60
CA VAL A 436 25.72 5.71 12.58
C VAL A 436 25.87 7.05 13.31
N ARG A 437 26.50 7.04 14.49
CA ARG A 437 26.77 8.26 15.27
C ARG A 437 27.52 9.31 14.46
N GLN A 438 28.55 8.92 13.70
CA GLN A 438 29.34 9.83 12.87
C GLN A 438 28.55 10.45 11.71
N GLN A 439 27.45 9.81 11.30
CA GLN A 439 26.59 10.29 10.23
C GLN A 439 25.50 11.25 10.72
N ILE A 440 25.38 11.48 12.02
CA ILE A 440 24.34 12.34 12.59
C ILE A 440 25.00 13.55 13.25
N ARG A 441 24.69 14.71 12.72
CA ARG A 441 25.22 16.00 13.21
C ARG A 441 24.92 16.17 14.69
N ASN A 442 25.92 16.55 15.47
CA ASN A 442 25.83 16.79 16.91
C ASN A 442 25.28 15.60 17.74
N CYS A 443 25.43 14.36 17.24
CA CYS A 443 25.06 13.19 18.02
C CYS A 443 26.02 13.00 19.20
N PRO A 444 25.50 13.00 20.44
CA PRO A 444 26.34 12.83 21.63
C PRO A 444 26.93 11.42 21.72
N PRO A 445 27.89 11.18 22.64
CA PRO A 445 28.31 9.81 22.98
C PRO A 445 27.11 8.97 23.37
N PRO A 446 27.10 7.68 22.98
CA PRO A 446 25.97 6.81 23.27
C PRO A 446 25.90 6.46 24.75
N TYR A 447 24.68 6.16 25.23
CA TYR A 447 24.47 5.44 26.45
C TYR A 447 24.73 3.95 26.20
N GLU A 448 25.77 3.41 26.80
CA GLU A 448 26.18 2.02 26.61
C GLU A 448 25.44 1.10 27.57
N VAL A 449 24.70 0.12 27.02
CA VAL A 449 24.05 -0.94 27.81
C VAL A 449 24.94 -2.17 27.79
N ALA A 450 25.79 -2.31 28.80
CA ALA A 450 26.85 -3.32 28.84
C ALA A 450 26.36 -4.76 28.67
N VAL A 451 25.15 -5.07 29.17
CA VAL A 451 24.52 -6.39 29.07
C VAL A 451 23.48 -6.49 27.95
N GLY A 452 23.18 -5.36 27.30
CA GLY A 452 22.18 -5.26 26.24
C GLY A 452 22.63 -5.98 24.96
N GLY A 453 21.72 -6.75 24.38
CA GLY A 453 21.87 -7.36 23.06
C GLY A 453 21.28 -6.48 21.96
N HIS A 454 20.71 -7.16 20.96
CA HIS A 454 20.06 -6.48 19.82
C HIS A 454 18.80 -5.72 20.24
N PHE A 455 18.02 -6.24 21.18
CA PHE A 455 16.86 -5.58 21.76
C PHE A 455 17.23 -5.04 23.16
N LEU A 456 17.01 -3.74 23.37
CA LEU A 456 17.34 -3.02 24.59
C LEU A 456 16.14 -2.88 25.52
#